data_1e6a0b2af0eddb114f32fe2751f34c17
#
_entry.id   1e6a0b2af0eddb114f32fe2751f34c17
#
_cell.length_a   1.000
_cell.length_b   1.000
_cell.length_c   1.000
_cell.angle_alpha   90.00
_cell.angle_beta   90.00
_cell.angle_gamma   90.00
#
_symmetry.space_group_name_H-M   'P 1'
#
loop_
_entity.id
_entity.type
_entity.pdbx_description
1 polymer ?
#
loop_
_entity_poly.entity_id
_entity_poly.type
_entity_poly.pdbx_seq_one_letter_code
_entity_poly.pdbx_strand_id
1 'polypeptide(L)'
;MRICFVATFGGKRLNDNQERLANEFAGQGWSVDHIDQASLEVIDNQLTGSDRAGVRHVFDRFDRIWVVGFGDQATFLDRMQLLRTLDQSRFVNDIDALIYLHGKPHLILRGLGQHHPRTIVSAHVPTLLGPIEGGGSWIAKPTAGSFGRDVFSLSKNDRNRRSILEHLTRSGFAMLQQQVDTTDEKRFLIAGSHLIGVYGKHHIDHRSNLTAGSAPTVVEASPAETQLVTTCIRWLNNQGVRFAAIDMAYPYVLDVNIANPGWLATYEEITGCNLSDKVVEAIT
;
A
#
# COMPACT_ATOMS: atom_id res chain seq x y z
N MET A 1 22.82 15.57 2.79
CA MET A 1 21.79 14.72 3.44
C MET A 1 21.92 13.29 2.97
N ARG A 2 21.52 12.32 3.78
CA ARG A 2 21.60 10.88 3.48
C ARG A 2 20.23 10.22 3.62
N ILE A 3 19.84 9.43 2.64
CA ILE A 3 18.63 8.60 2.70
C ILE A 3 19.00 7.13 2.60
N CYS A 4 18.32 6.26 3.34
CA CYS A 4 18.38 4.83 3.08
C CYS A 4 17.00 4.27 2.68
N PHE A 5 17.02 3.40 1.68
CA PHE A 5 15.89 2.56 1.29
C PHE A 5 16.05 1.19 1.96
N VAL A 6 15.13 0.87 2.86
CA VAL A 6 15.09 -0.43 3.54
C VAL A 6 14.15 -1.35 2.76
N ALA A 7 14.69 -2.32 2.05
CA ALA A 7 13.95 -3.15 1.12
C ALA A 7 14.44 -4.61 1.14
N THR A 8 13.68 -5.55 0.60
CA THR A 8 14.12 -6.94 0.44
C THR A 8 15.07 -7.06 -0.75
N PHE A 9 16.24 -7.65 -0.53
CA PHE A 9 17.17 -8.00 -1.61
C PHE A 9 16.87 -9.39 -2.18
N GLY A 10 17.16 -9.58 -3.46
CA GLY A 10 17.05 -10.90 -4.13
C GLY A 10 15.63 -11.32 -4.52
N GLY A 11 14.58 -10.58 -4.17
CA GLY A 11 13.22 -10.83 -4.60
C GLY A 11 12.93 -10.36 -6.04
N LYS A 12 11.87 -10.89 -6.67
CA LYS A 12 11.37 -10.35 -7.93
C LYS A 12 10.92 -8.91 -7.69
N ARG A 13 11.55 -7.95 -8.37
CA ARG A 13 11.09 -6.55 -8.34
C ARG A 13 9.71 -6.46 -8.99
N LEU A 14 8.78 -5.84 -8.28
CA LEU A 14 7.40 -5.70 -8.73
C LEU A 14 7.19 -4.44 -9.55
N ASN A 15 8.05 -3.44 -9.33
CA ASN A 15 8.12 -2.19 -10.06
C ASN A 15 9.51 -1.54 -9.85
N ASP A 16 9.77 -0.45 -10.55
CA ASP A 16 11.04 0.29 -10.52
C ASP A 16 11.02 1.54 -9.61
N ASN A 17 9.96 1.74 -8.84
CA ASN A 17 9.80 2.96 -8.01
C ASN A 17 10.99 3.21 -7.09
N GLN A 18 11.50 2.18 -6.42
CA GLN A 18 12.65 2.34 -5.53
C GLN A 18 13.88 2.86 -6.26
N GLU A 19 14.15 2.35 -7.47
CA GLU A 19 15.29 2.77 -8.27
C GLU A 19 15.10 4.17 -8.85
N ARG A 20 13.90 4.50 -9.35
CA ARG A 20 13.55 5.84 -9.83
C ARG A 20 13.71 6.89 -8.73
N LEU A 21 13.16 6.63 -7.55
CA LEU A 21 13.24 7.56 -6.43
C LEU A 21 14.67 7.67 -5.89
N ALA A 22 15.43 6.58 -5.84
CA ALA A 22 16.83 6.60 -5.46
C ALA A 22 17.66 7.46 -6.42
N ASN A 23 17.45 7.32 -7.74
CA ASN A 23 18.10 8.13 -8.75
C ASN A 23 17.73 9.62 -8.64
N GLU A 24 16.46 9.92 -8.36
CA GLU A 24 16.01 11.29 -8.16
C GLU A 24 16.63 11.92 -6.91
N PHE A 25 16.67 11.22 -5.77
CA PHE A 25 17.39 11.69 -4.59
C PHE A 25 18.87 11.96 -4.88
N ALA A 26 19.54 11.04 -5.58
CA ALA A 26 20.95 11.23 -5.97
C ALA A 26 21.12 12.44 -6.89
N GLY A 27 20.21 12.64 -7.86
CA GLY A 27 20.19 13.82 -8.75
C GLY A 27 20.03 15.13 -7.99
N GLN A 28 19.33 15.12 -6.86
CA GLN A 28 19.18 16.28 -5.97
C GLN A 28 20.31 16.40 -4.92
N GLY A 29 21.39 15.62 -5.05
CA GLY A 29 22.60 15.72 -4.22
C GLY A 29 22.53 14.97 -2.88
N TRP A 30 21.58 14.05 -2.71
CA TRP A 30 21.54 13.15 -1.54
C TRP A 30 22.48 11.97 -1.72
N SER A 31 23.15 11.55 -0.65
CA SER A 31 23.73 10.22 -0.57
C SER A 31 22.63 9.18 -0.39
N VAL A 32 22.61 8.16 -1.24
CA VAL A 32 21.57 7.12 -1.23
C VAL A 32 22.20 5.78 -0.88
N ASP A 33 21.66 5.13 0.15
CA ASP A 33 22.04 3.79 0.56
C ASP A 33 20.83 2.84 0.46
N HIS A 34 21.10 1.57 0.20
CA HIS A 34 20.09 0.50 0.16
C HIS A 34 20.44 -0.54 1.22
N ILE A 35 19.54 -0.76 2.15
CA ILE A 35 19.69 -1.69 3.27
C ILE A 35 18.75 -2.87 3.08
N ASP A 36 19.27 -4.10 3.20
CA ASP A 36 18.43 -5.28 3.23
C ASP A 36 17.66 -5.34 4.55
N GLN A 37 16.34 -5.33 4.48
CA GLN A 37 15.51 -5.42 5.69
C GLN A 37 15.63 -6.77 6.41
N ALA A 38 16.16 -7.82 5.77
CA ALA A 38 16.46 -9.09 6.41
C ALA A 38 17.77 -9.06 7.22
N SER A 39 18.61 -8.03 7.02
CA SER A 39 19.89 -7.85 7.70
C SER A 39 19.83 -6.94 8.92
N LEU A 40 18.63 -6.52 9.33
CA LEU A 40 18.48 -5.66 10.51
C LEU A 40 18.92 -6.39 11.78
N GLU A 41 19.79 -5.76 12.55
CA GLU A 41 20.36 -6.29 13.78
C GLU A 41 20.69 -5.18 14.78
N VAL A 42 20.74 -5.51 16.06
CA VAL A 42 21.20 -4.61 17.12
C VAL A 42 22.57 -5.06 17.59
N ILE A 43 23.57 -4.20 17.44
CA ILE A 43 24.94 -4.43 17.87
C ILE A 43 25.37 -3.22 18.70
N ASP A 44 25.92 -3.47 19.89
CA ASP A 44 26.41 -2.44 20.80
C ASP A 44 25.39 -1.31 21.03
N ASN A 45 24.13 -1.66 21.23
CA ASN A 45 22.98 -0.77 21.42
C ASN A 45 22.67 0.14 20.19
N GLN A 46 23.17 -0.19 19.02
CA GLN A 46 22.88 0.51 17.78
C GLN A 46 22.10 -0.39 16.81
N LEU A 47 21.05 0.15 16.20
CA LEU A 47 20.36 -0.51 15.08
C LEU A 47 21.23 -0.37 13.83
N THR A 48 21.54 -1.49 13.22
CA THR A 48 22.35 -1.59 12.01
C THR A 48 21.65 -2.44 10.95
N GLY A 49 22.12 -2.35 9.72
CA GLY A 49 21.73 -3.20 8.62
C GLY A 49 22.79 -3.18 7.53
N SER A 50 22.80 -4.19 6.66
CA SER A 50 23.82 -4.35 5.64
C SER A 50 23.30 -3.99 4.25
N ASP A 51 24.16 -3.41 3.44
CA ASP A 51 23.91 -3.19 2.02
C ASP A 51 24.18 -4.45 1.18
N ARG A 52 24.07 -4.33 -0.15
CA ARG A 52 24.31 -5.46 -1.06
C ARG A 52 25.75 -5.97 -1.09
N ALA A 53 26.71 -5.14 -0.72
CA ALA A 53 28.12 -5.51 -0.61
C ALA A 53 28.46 -6.13 0.75
N GLY A 54 27.48 -6.21 1.67
CA GLY A 54 27.67 -6.69 3.04
C GLY A 54 28.27 -5.64 3.97
N VAL A 55 28.38 -4.39 3.54
CA VAL A 55 28.84 -3.28 4.38
C VAL A 55 27.74 -2.92 5.38
N ARG A 56 28.12 -2.88 6.67
CA ARG A 56 27.18 -2.54 7.74
C ARG A 56 27.05 -1.03 7.89
N HIS A 57 25.82 -0.57 8.02
CA HIS A 57 25.46 0.83 8.23
C HIS A 57 24.68 0.99 9.53
N VAL A 58 24.99 2.04 10.29
CA VAL A 58 24.25 2.43 11.50
C VAL A 58 23.13 3.39 11.09
N PHE A 59 21.91 3.13 11.57
CA PHE A 59 20.73 3.90 11.18
C PHE A 59 20.74 5.36 11.65
N ASP A 60 21.48 5.69 12.69
CA ASP A 60 21.59 7.07 13.18
C ASP A 60 22.25 8.04 12.18
N ARG A 61 22.92 7.52 11.15
CA ARG A 61 23.57 8.29 10.11
C ARG A 61 22.64 8.79 9.00
N PHE A 62 21.39 8.32 8.96
CA PHE A 62 20.46 8.67 7.89
C PHE A 62 19.54 9.82 8.32
N ASP A 63 19.40 10.83 7.48
CA ASP A 63 18.48 11.94 7.66
C ASP A 63 17.04 11.51 7.28
N ARG A 64 16.91 10.58 6.33
CA ARG A 64 15.65 9.97 5.90
C ARG A 64 15.76 8.46 5.78
N ILE A 65 14.67 7.78 6.11
CA ILE A 65 14.53 6.32 6.04
C ILE A 65 13.25 5.99 5.30
N TRP A 66 13.36 5.19 4.26
CA TRP A 66 12.20 4.74 3.48
C TRP A 66 12.10 3.23 3.48
N VAL A 67 11.12 2.71 4.20
CA VAL A 67 10.82 1.27 4.19
C VAL A 67 9.98 0.96 2.95
N VAL A 68 10.53 0.15 2.03
CA VAL A 68 9.89 -0.20 0.77
C VAL A 68 9.43 -1.65 0.81
N GLY A 69 8.13 -1.83 0.94
CA GLY A 69 7.51 -3.16 1.06
C GLY A 69 7.57 -3.73 2.48
N PHE A 70 6.81 -4.79 2.68
CA PHE A 70 6.64 -5.39 4.01
C PHE A 70 7.66 -6.50 4.33
N GLY A 71 8.41 -6.97 3.32
CA GLY A 71 9.39 -8.05 3.47
C GLY A 71 8.77 -9.41 3.81
N ASP A 72 9.55 -10.24 4.48
CA ASP A 72 9.09 -11.55 4.95
C ASP A 72 8.04 -11.40 6.06
N GLN A 73 6.90 -12.06 5.89
CA GLN A 73 5.79 -12.02 6.83
C GLN A 73 6.18 -12.59 8.21
N ALA A 74 6.99 -13.64 8.26
CA ALA A 74 7.37 -14.31 9.49
C ALA A 74 8.14 -13.40 10.47
N THR A 75 8.92 -12.46 9.94
CA THR A 75 9.76 -11.54 10.72
C THR A 75 9.31 -10.07 10.60
N PHE A 76 8.11 -9.85 10.04
CA PHE A 76 7.60 -8.49 9.82
C PHE A 76 7.54 -7.68 11.12
N LEU A 77 6.89 -8.24 12.16
CA LEU A 77 6.70 -7.51 13.41
C LEU A 77 8.02 -7.21 14.12
N ASP A 78 8.95 -8.16 14.14
CA ASP A 78 10.27 -7.97 14.75
C ASP A 78 11.03 -6.82 14.09
N ARG A 79 11.03 -6.77 12.76
CA ARG A 79 11.67 -5.66 12.02
C ARG A 79 11.00 -4.33 12.30
N MET A 80 9.66 -4.29 12.35
CA MET A 80 8.93 -3.06 12.65
C MET A 80 9.23 -2.58 14.07
N GLN A 81 9.33 -3.48 15.05
CA GLN A 81 9.71 -3.14 16.42
C GLN A 81 11.12 -2.53 16.50
N LEU A 82 12.09 -3.10 15.76
CA LEU A 82 13.44 -2.52 15.69
C LEU A 82 13.42 -1.13 15.08
N LEU A 83 12.78 -0.95 13.93
CA LEU A 83 12.72 0.35 13.24
C LEU A 83 11.91 1.39 14.04
N ARG A 84 10.93 0.95 14.83
CA ARG A 84 10.13 1.84 15.69
C ARG A 84 10.92 2.50 16.81
N THR A 85 12.10 1.96 17.17
CA THR A 85 12.99 2.57 18.18
C THR A 85 13.66 3.84 17.69
N LEU A 86 13.71 4.07 16.38
CA LEU A 86 14.28 5.27 15.78
C LEU A 86 13.29 6.46 15.81
N ASP A 87 13.80 7.66 15.61
CA ASP A 87 12.97 8.86 15.45
C ASP A 87 12.07 8.74 14.20
N GLN A 88 10.76 8.70 14.42
CA GLN A 88 9.76 8.47 13.37
C GLN A 88 9.65 9.66 12.41
N SER A 89 10.06 10.86 12.79
CA SER A 89 10.08 12.02 11.90
C SER A 89 11.03 11.86 10.69
N ARG A 90 11.97 10.92 10.81
CA ARG A 90 12.93 10.57 9.74
C ARG A 90 12.33 9.63 8.69
N PHE A 91 11.22 8.95 9.00
CA PHE A 91 10.60 8.01 8.07
C PHE A 91 9.72 8.71 7.06
N VAL A 92 9.71 8.22 5.81
CA VAL A 92 8.79 8.69 4.77
C VAL A 92 7.36 8.31 5.12
N ASN A 93 7.14 7.05 5.53
CA ASN A 93 5.92 6.61 6.16
C ASN A 93 6.28 6.05 7.54
N ASP A 94 5.61 6.51 8.58
CA ASP A 94 5.86 6.09 9.95
C ASP A 94 5.69 4.58 10.10
N ILE A 95 6.50 3.98 10.98
CA ILE A 95 6.43 2.54 11.24
C ILE A 95 5.06 2.14 11.80
N ASP A 96 4.46 2.97 12.65
CA ASP A 96 3.10 2.72 13.16
C ASP A 96 2.09 2.66 12.01
N ALA A 97 2.21 3.53 11.00
CA ALA A 97 1.38 3.48 9.82
C ALA A 97 1.57 2.18 9.03
N LEU A 98 2.81 1.71 8.87
CA LEU A 98 3.11 0.44 8.19
C LEU A 98 2.52 -0.77 8.94
N ILE A 99 2.47 -0.73 10.28
CA ILE A 99 1.87 -1.78 11.09
C ILE A 99 0.33 -1.77 11.00
N TYR A 100 -0.29 -0.61 11.20
CA TYR A 100 -1.74 -0.52 11.39
C TYR A 100 -2.53 -0.33 10.10
N LEU A 101 -1.95 0.32 9.07
CA LEU A 101 -2.67 0.64 7.85
C LEU A 101 -2.42 -0.34 6.70
N HIS A 102 -1.47 -1.30 6.83
CA HIS A 102 -1.36 -2.34 5.82
C HIS A 102 -2.57 -3.28 5.82
N GLY A 103 -3.27 -3.38 6.94
CA GLY A 103 -4.54 -4.11 7.09
C GLY A 103 -5.73 -3.18 6.89
N LYS A 104 -6.53 -3.44 5.87
CA LYS A 104 -7.73 -2.66 5.50
C LYS A 104 -8.73 -2.37 6.62
N PRO A 105 -8.91 -3.22 7.68
CA PRO A 105 -9.84 -2.94 8.77
C PRO A 105 -9.61 -1.62 9.50
N HIS A 106 -8.37 -1.17 9.63
CA HIS A 106 -8.08 0.11 10.28
C HIS A 106 -8.63 1.30 9.49
N LEU A 107 -8.49 1.28 8.16
CA LEU A 107 -9.05 2.31 7.26
C LEU A 107 -10.57 2.44 7.44
N ILE A 108 -11.27 1.31 7.58
CA ILE A 108 -12.73 1.26 7.71
C ILE A 108 -13.18 1.81 9.06
N LEU A 109 -12.51 1.40 10.15
CA LEU A 109 -12.98 1.69 11.50
C LEU A 109 -12.56 3.09 12.00
N ARG A 110 -11.41 3.57 11.60
CA ARG A 110 -10.80 4.77 12.17
C ARG A 110 -10.59 5.91 11.18
N GLY A 111 -10.69 5.63 9.89
CA GLY A 111 -10.38 6.61 8.87
C GLY A 111 -11.59 6.97 8.01
N LEU A 112 -11.75 6.21 6.95
CA LEU A 112 -12.60 6.54 5.82
C LEU A 112 -13.85 5.64 5.76
N GLY A 113 -14.33 5.11 6.90
CA GLY A 113 -15.37 4.10 6.96
C GLY A 113 -16.66 4.43 6.21
N GLN A 114 -17.09 5.70 6.23
CA GLN A 114 -18.25 6.16 5.46
C GLN A 114 -18.06 6.14 3.93
N HIS A 115 -16.81 6.06 3.49
CA HIS A 115 -16.41 6.01 2.07
C HIS A 115 -15.95 4.61 1.65
N HIS A 116 -16.23 3.59 2.46
CA HIS A 116 -16.01 2.20 2.07
C HIS A 116 -17.34 1.52 1.76
N PRO A 117 -17.37 0.55 0.82
CA PRO A 117 -18.52 -0.32 0.65
C PRO A 117 -18.82 -1.06 1.96
N ARG A 118 -20.08 -1.48 2.16
CA ARG A 118 -20.42 -2.29 3.33
C ARG A 118 -19.44 -3.45 3.49
N THR A 119 -18.81 -3.54 4.65
CA THR A 119 -17.68 -4.47 4.89
C THR A 119 -17.87 -5.20 6.22
N ILE A 120 -17.58 -6.49 6.23
CA ILE A 120 -17.52 -7.34 7.41
C ILE A 120 -16.11 -7.95 7.47
N VAL A 121 -15.51 -7.96 8.66
CA VAL A 121 -14.20 -8.59 8.88
C VAL A 121 -14.34 -9.60 10.01
N SER A 122 -14.01 -10.85 9.77
CA SER A 122 -14.13 -11.92 10.76
C SER A 122 -13.19 -13.09 10.45
N ALA A 123 -12.79 -13.82 11.48
CA ALA A 123 -12.21 -15.16 11.37
C ALA A 123 -13.28 -16.25 11.44
N HIS A 124 -14.55 -15.89 11.69
CA HIS A 124 -15.65 -16.82 11.89
C HIS A 124 -16.51 -16.95 10.64
N VAL A 125 -16.42 -18.08 9.96
CA VAL A 125 -17.10 -18.35 8.68
C VAL A 125 -18.60 -18.09 8.69
N PRO A 126 -19.39 -18.51 9.70
CA PRO A 126 -20.83 -18.21 9.75
C PRO A 126 -21.15 -16.72 9.72
N THR A 127 -20.33 -15.87 10.36
CA THR A 127 -20.47 -14.39 10.32
C THR A 127 -20.32 -13.84 8.91
N LEU A 128 -19.42 -14.43 8.13
CA LEU A 128 -19.17 -14.01 6.72
C LEU A 128 -20.21 -14.59 5.76
N LEU A 129 -20.75 -15.77 6.04
CA LEU A 129 -21.77 -16.43 5.21
C LEU A 129 -23.13 -15.73 5.26
N GLY A 130 -23.55 -15.27 6.43
CA GLY A 130 -24.88 -14.68 6.63
C GLY A 130 -25.22 -13.59 5.61
N PRO A 131 -24.39 -12.58 5.38
CA PRO A 131 -24.60 -11.53 4.36
C PRO A 131 -24.74 -12.09 2.94
N ILE A 132 -23.95 -13.10 2.57
CA ILE A 132 -23.97 -13.71 1.24
C ILE A 132 -25.31 -14.46 1.06
N GLU A 133 -25.77 -15.17 2.06
CA GLU A 133 -27.07 -15.88 2.06
C GLU A 133 -28.25 -14.91 2.00
N GLY A 134 -28.09 -13.73 2.58
CA GLY A 134 -29.05 -12.61 2.45
C GLY A 134 -29.15 -12.03 1.05
N GLY A 135 -28.24 -12.37 0.15
CA GLY A 135 -28.23 -11.95 -1.25
C GLY A 135 -27.20 -10.88 -1.59
N GLY A 136 -27.22 -10.44 -2.85
CA GLY A 136 -26.21 -9.51 -3.38
C GLY A 136 -24.92 -10.19 -3.83
N SER A 137 -24.02 -9.37 -4.34
CA SER A 137 -22.67 -9.77 -4.75
C SER A 137 -21.62 -9.23 -3.77
N TRP A 138 -20.65 -10.04 -3.46
CA TRP A 138 -19.66 -9.76 -2.44
C TRP A 138 -18.25 -10.09 -2.93
N ILE A 139 -17.28 -9.32 -2.50
CA ILE A 139 -15.85 -9.60 -2.67
C ILE A 139 -15.30 -10.12 -1.35
N ALA A 140 -14.80 -11.36 -1.35
CA ALA A 140 -14.10 -11.96 -0.22
C ALA A 140 -12.59 -11.91 -0.48
N LYS A 141 -11.81 -11.44 0.50
CA LYS A 141 -10.36 -11.25 0.38
C LYS A 141 -9.68 -11.31 1.75
N PRO A 142 -8.35 -11.56 1.82
CA PRO A 142 -7.59 -11.37 3.06
C PRO A 142 -7.65 -9.91 3.54
N THR A 143 -7.51 -9.69 4.84
CA THR A 143 -7.41 -8.33 5.41
C THR A 143 -6.13 -7.61 5.00
N ALA A 144 -5.05 -8.37 4.84
CA ALA A 144 -3.77 -7.90 4.33
C ALA A 144 -3.38 -8.78 3.13
N GLY A 145 -3.23 -8.17 1.97
CA GLY A 145 -2.89 -8.88 0.73
C GLY A 145 -2.52 -7.91 -0.37
N SER A 146 -1.76 -8.41 -1.34
CA SER A 146 -1.28 -7.63 -2.48
C SER A 146 -1.53 -8.36 -3.78
N PHE A 147 -1.61 -7.62 -4.89
CA PHE A 147 -1.71 -8.15 -6.26
C PHE A 147 -2.97 -8.96 -6.56
N GLY A 148 -4.08 -8.72 -5.84
CA GLY A 148 -5.35 -9.41 -6.07
C GLY A 148 -5.30 -10.92 -5.78
N ARG A 149 -4.30 -11.40 -5.05
CA ARG A 149 -4.24 -12.80 -4.62
C ARG A 149 -5.34 -13.07 -3.59
N ASP A 150 -5.99 -14.22 -3.75
CA ASP A 150 -7.08 -14.66 -2.86
C ASP A 150 -8.26 -13.68 -2.80
N VAL A 151 -8.56 -13.00 -3.91
CA VAL A 151 -9.73 -12.14 -4.07
C VAL A 151 -10.77 -12.90 -4.88
N PHE A 152 -11.94 -13.12 -4.28
CA PHE A 152 -13.04 -13.91 -4.84
C PHE A 152 -14.33 -13.09 -4.90
N SER A 153 -15.04 -13.17 -6.03
CA SER A 153 -16.42 -12.70 -6.12
C SER A 153 -17.37 -13.82 -5.69
N LEU A 154 -18.26 -13.53 -4.75
CA LEU A 154 -19.18 -14.49 -4.14
C LEU A 154 -20.62 -14.02 -4.20
N SER A 155 -21.53 -14.95 -4.42
CA SER A 155 -22.97 -14.76 -4.32
C SER A 155 -23.63 -15.96 -3.62
N LYS A 156 -24.93 -15.85 -3.31
CA LYS A 156 -25.69 -16.97 -2.71
C LYS A 156 -25.73 -18.22 -3.60
N ASN A 157 -25.54 -18.06 -4.90
CA ASN A 157 -25.58 -19.16 -5.88
C ASN A 157 -24.22 -19.86 -6.03
N ASP A 158 -23.16 -19.31 -5.49
CA ASP A 158 -21.83 -19.91 -5.53
C ASP A 158 -21.77 -21.09 -4.55
N ARG A 159 -21.60 -22.30 -5.09
CA ARG A 159 -21.56 -23.56 -4.30
C ARG A 159 -20.29 -23.64 -3.44
N ASN A 160 -19.21 -22.96 -3.83
CA ASN A 160 -17.91 -23.02 -3.16
C ASN A 160 -17.75 -21.91 -2.08
N ARG A 161 -18.75 -21.05 -1.89
CA ARG A 161 -18.63 -19.88 -0.99
C ARG A 161 -18.13 -20.22 0.41
N ARG A 162 -18.59 -21.35 0.99
CA ARG A 162 -18.15 -21.80 2.33
C ARG A 162 -16.68 -22.21 2.29
N SER A 163 -16.27 -23.05 1.33
CA SER A 163 -14.88 -23.53 1.23
C SER A 163 -13.89 -22.39 0.96
N ILE A 164 -14.30 -21.38 0.18
CA ILE A 164 -13.51 -20.17 -0.05
C ILE A 164 -13.33 -19.40 1.25
N LEU A 165 -14.40 -19.18 2.03
CA LEU A 165 -14.30 -18.50 3.32
C LEU A 165 -13.47 -19.29 4.33
N GLU A 166 -13.59 -20.61 4.37
CA GLU A 166 -12.75 -21.49 5.20
C GLU A 166 -11.28 -21.41 4.79
N HIS A 167 -10.98 -21.32 3.48
CA HIS A 167 -9.63 -21.09 2.99
C HIS A 167 -9.08 -19.73 3.48
N LEU A 168 -9.84 -18.65 3.28
CA LEU A 168 -9.42 -17.30 3.66
C LEU A 168 -9.25 -17.11 5.16
N THR A 169 -10.03 -17.82 5.99
CA THR A 169 -9.97 -17.69 7.45
C THR A 169 -9.02 -18.69 8.11
N ARG A 170 -8.38 -19.58 7.36
CA ARG A 170 -7.48 -20.62 7.89
C ARG A 170 -6.32 -20.07 8.71
N SER A 171 -5.76 -18.95 8.29
CA SER A 171 -4.60 -18.33 8.91
C SER A 171 -4.86 -16.96 9.52
N GLY A 172 -6.14 -16.55 9.65
CA GLY A 172 -6.46 -15.25 10.22
C GLY A 172 -7.85 -14.73 9.86
N PHE A 173 -7.96 -13.42 9.73
CA PHE A 173 -9.22 -12.75 9.40
C PHE A 173 -9.40 -12.64 7.90
N ALA A 174 -10.63 -12.82 7.44
CA ALA A 174 -11.07 -12.50 6.10
C ALA A 174 -11.96 -11.25 6.09
N MET A 175 -11.93 -10.51 4.99
CA MET A 175 -12.79 -9.38 4.72
C MET A 175 -13.82 -9.78 3.67
N LEU A 176 -15.10 -9.54 3.97
CA LEU A 176 -16.21 -9.64 3.03
C LEU A 176 -16.72 -8.23 2.76
N GLN A 177 -16.63 -7.75 1.53
CA GLN A 177 -16.99 -6.41 1.14
C GLN A 177 -18.06 -6.46 0.04
N GLN A 178 -19.11 -5.65 0.17
CA GLN A 178 -20.14 -5.56 -0.87
C GLN A 178 -19.48 -5.15 -2.18
N GLN A 179 -19.78 -5.89 -3.24
CA GLN A 179 -19.30 -5.55 -4.57
C GLN A 179 -19.97 -4.27 -5.06
N VAL A 180 -19.16 -3.33 -5.52
CA VAL A 180 -19.58 -2.06 -6.12
C VAL A 180 -19.13 -2.03 -7.58
N ASP A 181 -19.70 -1.12 -8.35
CA ASP A 181 -19.25 -0.88 -9.72
C ASP A 181 -17.84 -0.26 -9.69
N THR A 182 -16.92 -0.87 -10.41
CA THR A 182 -15.52 -0.42 -10.54
C THR A 182 -15.18 -0.01 -11.97
N THR A 183 -16.16 0.20 -12.82
CA THR A 183 -15.95 0.59 -14.23
C THR A 183 -15.14 1.87 -14.36
N ASP A 184 -15.33 2.82 -13.44
CA ASP A 184 -14.56 4.08 -13.35
C ASP A 184 -13.59 4.08 -12.16
N GLU A 185 -12.90 2.96 -11.91
CA GLU A 185 -11.88 2.92 -10.87
C GLU A 185 -10.65 3.73 -11.28
N LYS A 186 -10.21 4.60 -10.36
CA LYS A 186 -9.03 5.45 -10.52
C LYS A 186 -8.03 5.22 -9.40
N ARG A 187 -6.76 5.38 -9.71
CA ARG A 187 -5.68 5.44 -8.74
C ARG A 187 -5.17 6.86 -8.61
N PHE A 188 -5.15 7.34 -7.38
CA PHE A 188 -4.67 8.66 -6.98
C PHE A 188 -3.33 8.52 -6.27
N LEU A 189 -2.29 9.16 -6.78
CA LEU A 189 -0.93 9.14 -6.25
C LEU A 189 -0.71 10.34 -5.35
N ILE A 190 -0.23 10.08 -4.13
CA ILE A 190 -0.10 11.10 -3.08
C ILE A 190 1.35 11.16 -2.64
N ALA A 191 1.88 12.40 -2.54
CA ALA A 191 3.15 12.68 -1.89
C ALA A 191 3.01 13.92 -0.99
N GLY A 192 3.44 13.81 0.27
CA GLY A 192 3.23 14.84 1.28
C GLY A 192 1.75 15.18 1.42
N SER A 193 1.41 16.45 1.29
CA SER A 193 0.02 16.96 1.32
C SER A 193 -0.62 17.12 -0.06
N HIS A 194 -0.02 16.55 -1.12
CA HIS A 194 -0.41 16.81 -2.50
C HIS A 194 -0.90 15.55 -3.21
N LEU A 195 -1.95 15.71 -4.02
CA LEU A 195 -2.28 14.80 -5.10
C LEU A 195 -1.32 15.08 -6.26
N ILE A 196 -0.44 14.14 -6.58
CA ILE A 196 0.61 14.31 -7.59
C ILE A 196 0.25 13.73 -8.95
N GLY A 197 -0.71 12.79 -9.00
CA GLY A 197 -1.15 12.19 -10.25
C GLY A 197 -2.40 11.34 -10.08
N VAL A 198 -3.12 11.14 -11.18
CA VAL A 198 -4.29 10.24 -11.24
C VAL A 198 -4.30 9.50 -12.56
N TYR A 199 -4.70 8.23 -12.54
CA TYR A 199 -4.95 7.44 -13.73
C TYR A 199 -6.09 6.45 -13.53
N GLY A 200 -6.81 6.15 -14.61
CA GLY A 200 -7.87 5.17 -14.64
C GLY A 200 -7.32 3.74 -14.73
N LYS A 201 -8.10 2.79 -14.22
CA LYS A 201 -7.83 1.36 -14.33
C LYS A 201 -8.99 0.69 -15.03
N HIS A 202 -8.79 0.22 -16.26
CA HIS A 202 -9.78 -0.61 -16.93
C HIS A 202 -9.59 -2.07 -16.53
N HIS A 203 -10.68 -2.68 -16.07
CA HIS A 203 -10.67 -4.06 -15.61
C HIS A 203 -11.11 -5.01 -16.72
N ILE A 204 -10.44 -6.17 -16.81
CA ILE A 204 -10.84 -7.28 -17.66
C ILE A 204 -11.74 -8.24 -16.86
N ASP A 205 -11.55 -8.31 -15.53
CA ASP A 205 -12.35 -9.12 -14.62
C ASP A 205 -12.58 -8.39 -13.26
N HIS A 206 -13.12 -9.08 -12.26
CA HIS A 206 -13.37 -8.51 -10.91
C HIS A 206 -12.10 -8.13 -10.12
N ARG A 207 -10.89 -8.35 -10.66
CA ARG A 207 -9.61 -8.02 -10.03
C ARG A 207 -9.02 -6.76 -10.66
N SER A 208 -8.93 -5.72 -9.88
CA SER A 208 -8.53 -4.39 -10.33
C SER A 208 -7.02 -4.12 -10.24
N ASN A 209 -6.17 -5.09 -10.61
CA ASN A 209 -4.74 -4.83 -10.57
C ASN A 209 -4.10 -4.89 -11.98
N LEU A 210 -3.11 -4.04 -12.23
CA LEU A 210 -2.41 -3.94 -13.52
C LEU A 210 -1.72 -5.26 -13.91
N THR A 211 -1.31 -6.08 -12.93
CA THR A 211 -0.72 -7.39 -13.19
C THR A 211 -1.74 -8.44 -13.67
N ALA A 212 -3.04 -8.18 -13.49
CA ALA A 212 -4.13 -9.01 -14.02
C ALA A 212 -4.62 -8.54 -15.40
N GLY A 213 -3.88 -7.64 -16.07
CA GLY A 213 -4.20 -7.19 -17.43
C GLY A 213 -5.02 -5.90 -17.51
N SER A 214 -5.25 -5.19 -16.40
CA SER A 214 -5.84 -3.86 -16.43
C SER A 214 -4.95 -2.89 -17.20
N ALA A 215 -5.53 -2.15 -18.16
CA ALA A 215 -4.80 -1.13 -18.91
C ALA A 215 -4.93 0.23 -18.19
N PRO A 216 -3.81 0.94 -17.95
CA PRO A 216 -3.86 2.29 -17.42
C PRO A 216 -4.34 3.28 -18.49
N THR A 217 -5.11 4.28 -18.09
CA THR A 217 -5.61 5.33 -18.98
C THR A 217 -5.41 6.71 -18.38
N VAL A 218 -5.19 7.70 -19.25
CA VAL A 218 -5.17 9.10 -18.83
C VAL A 218 -6.59 9.53 -18.49
N VAL A 219 -6.79 10.03 -17.27
CA VAL A 219 -8.07 10.54 -16.78
C VAL A 219 -7.84 11.77 -15.93
N GLU A 220 -8.91 12.52 -15.71
CA GLU A 220 -8.93 13.63 -14.76
C GLU A 220 -9.79 13.26 -13.54
N ALA A 221 -9.44 13.82 -12.40
CA ALA A 221 -10.27 13.73 -11.21
C ALA A 221 -11.42 14.71 -11.28
N SER A 222 -12.64 14.27 -11.00
CA SER A 222 -13.77 15.17 -10.81
C SER A 222 -13.60 16.02 -9.53
N PRO A 223 -14.31 17.15 -9.39
CA PRO A 223 -14.30 17.94 -8.17
C PRO A 223 -14.67 17.15 -6.91
N ALA A 224 -15.63 16.22 -7.02
CA ALA A 224 -16.08 15.38 -5.90
C ALA A 224 -15.00 14.36 -5.48
N GLU A 225 -14.33 13.73 -6.44
CA GLU A 225 -13.19 12.84 -6.18
C GLU A 225 -12.02 13.60 -5.56
N THR A 226 -11.69 14.78 -6.08
CA THR A 226 -10.63 15.65 -5.55
C THR A 226 -10.91 16.05 -4.10
N GLN A 227 -12.15 16.36 -3.76
CA GLN A 227 -12.55 16.67 -2.39
C GLN A 227 -12.39 15.46 -1.46
N LEU A 228 -12.79 14.27 -1.90
CA LEU A 228 -12.63 13.03 -1.13
C LEU A 228 -11.15 12.68 -0.96
N VAL A 229 -10.36 12.76 -2.02
CA VAL A 229 -8.90 12.55 -1.96
C VAL A 229 -8.22 13.52 -1.01
N THR A 230 -8.60 14.80 -1.00
CA THR A 230 -8.09 15.80 -0.06
C THR A 230 -8.40 15.41 1.40
N THR A 231 -9.58 14.84 1.64
CA THR A 231 -9.93 14.29 2.97
C THR A 231 -9.06 13.10 3.33
N CYS A 232 -8.84 12.19 2.38
CA CYS A 232 -7.94 11.05 2.55
C CYS A 232 -6.50 11.49 2.86
N ILE A 233 -5.96 12.46 2.12
CA ILE A 233 -4.62 13.01 2.33
C ILE A 233 -4.46 13.53 3.76
N ARG A 234 -5.38 14.37 4.23
CA ARG A 234 -5.33 14.89 5.60
C ARG A 234 -5.34 13.78 6.65
N TRP A 235 -6.22 12.80 6.46
CA TRP A 235 -6.28 11.67 7.37
C TRP A 235 -4.99 10.85 7.36
N LEU A 236 -4.45 10.52 6.19
CA LEU A 236 -3.20 9.77 6.02
C LEU A 236 -2.00 10.50 6.64
N ASN A 237 -1.87 11.81 6.40
CA ASN A 237 -0.79 12.61 7.00
C ASN A 237 -0.86 12.61 8.53
N ASN A 238 -2.06 12.66 9.12
CA ASN A 238 -2.25 12.52 10.56
C ASN A 238 -1.88 11.13 11.10
N GLN A 239 -1.78 10.12 10.22
CA GLN A 239 -1.30 8.78 10.55
C GLN A 239 0.20 8.60 10.23
N GLY A 240 0.91 9.68 9.87
CA GLY A 240 2.33 9.61 9.51
C GLY A 240 2.60 9.02 8.11
N VAL A 241 1.63 9.05 7.21
CA VAL A 241 1.77 8.57 5.81
C VAL A 241 2.01 9.76 4.91
N ARG A 242 3.18 9.83 4.28
CA ARG A 242 3.56 10.88 3.33
C ARG A 242 3.61 10.41 1.88
N PHE A 243 3.64 9.10 1.64
CA PHE A 243 3.62 8.54 0.29
C PHE A 243 2.63 7.39 0.21
N ALA A 244 1.61 7.52 -0.63
CA ALA A 244 0.54 6.55 -0.76
C ALA A 244 -0.08 6.54 -2.17
N ALA A 245 -0.79 5.47 -2.49
CA ALA A 245 -1.74 5.43 -3.59
C ALA A 245 -3.11 5.01 -3.08
N ILE A 246 -4.16 5.73 -3.47
CA ILE A 246 -5.55 5.44 -3.16
C ILE A 246 -6.22 4.87 -4.39
N ASP A 247 -6.86 3.72 -4.26
CA ASP A 247 -7.76 3.14 -5.27
C ASP A 247 -9.20 3.51 -4.92
N MET A 248 -9.89 4.17 -5.85
CA MET A 248 -11.22 4.73 -5.66
C MET A 248 -12.14 4.40 -6.84
N ALA A 249 -13.33 3.92 -6.54
CA ALA A 249 -14.49 3.95 -7.43
C ALA A 249 -15.55 4.84 -6.72
N TYR A 250 -15.61 6.11 -7.12
CA TYR A 250 -16.40 7.11 -6.39
C TYR A 250 -17.85 6.66 -6.19
N PRO A 251 -18.43 6.80 -4.99
CA PRO A 251 -17.91 7.51 -3.81
C PRO A 251 -17.08 6.66 -2.83
N TYR A 252 -16.57 5.49 -3.27
CA TYR A 252 -15.91 4.52 -2.40
C TYR A 252 -14.40 4.49 -2.57
N VAL A 253 -13.68 4.55 -1.44
CA VAL A 253 -12.26 4.20 -1.34
C VAL A 253 -12.18 2.68 -1.21
N LEU A 254 -11.53 2.01 -2.16
CA LEU A 254 -11.44 0.56 -2.23
C LEU A 254 -10.18 0.01 -1.55
N ASP A 255 -9.08 0.77 -1.66
CA ASP A 255 -7.78 0.42 -1.09
C ASP A 255 -6.88 1.64 -0.86
N VAL A 256 -5.92 1.50 0.06
CA VAL A 256 -4.83 2.47 0.25
C VAL A 256 -3.52 1.70 0.36
N ASN A 257 -2.60 1.97 -0.56
CA ASN A 257 -1.30 1.33 -0.64
C ASN A 257 -0.23 2.29 -0.11
N ILE A 258 0.48 1.88 0.96
CA ILE A 258 1.45 2.72 1.67
C ILE A 258 2.89 2.17 1.68
N ALA A 259 3.09 0.88 1.44
CA ALA A 259 4.41 0.28 1.57
C ALA A 259 5.29 0.45 0.31
N ASN A 260 4.67 0.29 -0.84
CA ASN A 260 5.26 0.57 -2.15
C ASN A 260 4.12 0.97 -3.10
N PRO A 261 3.52 2.14 -2.86
CA PRO A 261 2.45 2.67 -3.72
C PRO A 261 3.05 2.92 -5.08
N GLY A 262 2.70 2.08 -6.03
CA GLY A 262 3.51 1.95 -7.18
C GLY A 262 3.01 2.58 -8.45
N TRP A 263 3.74 2.28 -9.51
CA TRP A 263 3.45 2.57 -10.89
C TRP A 263 3.74 4.02 -11.29
N LEU A 264 4.80 4.62 -10.75
CA LEU A 264 5.33 5.90 -11.23
C LEU A 264 5.69 5.79 -12.73
N ALA A 265 6.37 4.68 -13.11
CA ALA A 265 6.67 4.36 -14.51
C ALA A 265 5.40 4.31 -15.37
N THR A 266 4.35 3.62 -14.91
CA THR A 266 3.10 3.51 -15.64
C THR A 266 2.45 4.88 -15.88
N TYR A 267 2.48 5.76 -14.88
CA TYR A 267 1.96 7.11 -15.05
C TYR A 267 2.78 7.90 -16.09
N GLU A 268 4.10 7.83 -15.99
CA GLU A 268 5.02 8.48 -16.93
C GLU A 268 4.82 7.96 -18.36
N GLU A 269 4.67 6.64 -18.55
CA GLU A 269 4.43 6.03 -19.86
C GLU A 269 3.17 6.55 -20.54
N ILE A 270 2.08 6.76 -19.81
CA ILE A 270 0.80 7.19 -20.40
C ILE A 270 0.67 8.72 -20.49
N THR A 271 1.40 9.49 -19.69
CA THR A 271 1.25 10.95 -19.62
C THR A 271 2.47 11.71 -20.11
N GLY A 272 3.62 11.06 -20.22
CA GLY A 272 4.91 11.70 -20.48
C GLY A 272 5.46 12.51 -19.29
N CYS A 273 4.82 12.45 -18.10
CA CYS A 273 5.21 13.23 -16.93
C CYS A 273 5.95 12.36 -15.91
N ASN A 274 7.19 12.69 -15.59
CA ASN A 274 7.90 12.12 -14.47
C ASN A 274 7.32 12.68 -13.16
N LEU A 275 6.99 11.78 -12.22
CA LEU A 275 6.50 12.17 -10.89
C LEU A 275 7.56 12.01 -9.79
N SER A 276 8.75 11.50 -10.11
CA SER A 276 9.78 11.23 -9.10
C SER A 276 10.27 12.51 -8.44
N ASP A 277 10.42 13.58 -9.23
CA ASP A 277 10.77 14.92 -8.74
C ASP A 277 9.74 15.44 -7.74
N LYS A 278 8.44 15.36 -8.07
CA LYS A 278 7.35 15.80 -7.19
C LYS A 278 7.28 14.99 -5.90
N VAL A 279 7.58 13.67 -5.98
CA VAL A 279 7.63 12.83 -4.79
C VAL A 279 8.76 13.28 -3.87
N VAL A 280 9.98 13.42 -4.39
CA VAL A 280 11.15 13.80 -3.59
C VAL A 280 10.95 15.19 -2.98
N GLU A 281 10.48 16.17 -3.76
CA GLU A 281 10.19 17.52 -3.26
C GLU A 281 9.15 17.54 -2.13
N ALA A 282 8.11 16.72 -2.23
CA ALA A 282 7.02 16.71 -1.26
C ALA A 282 7.35 16.02 0.07
N ILE A 283 8.41 15.19 0.12
CA ILE A 283 8.78 14.40 1.32
C ILE A 283 10.09 14.84 1.97
N THR A 284 10.85 15.73 1.35
CA THR A 284 12.08 16.32 1.90
C THR A 284 11.80 17.56 2.73
#